data_9d0b737fc993d98f5830e84bfbf6ab30
#
_entry.id   9d0b737fc993d98f5830e84bfbf6ab30
#
_cell.length_a   1.000
_cell.length_b   1.000
_cell.length_c   1.000
_cell.angle_alpha   90.00
_cell.angle_beta   90.00
_cell.angle_gamma   90.00
#
_symmetry.space_group_name_H-M   'P 1'
#
loop_
_entity.id
_entity.type
_entity.pdbx_description
1 polymer ?
#
loop_
_entity_poly.entity_id
_entity_poly.type
_entity_poly.pdbx_seq_one_letter_code
_entity_poly.pdbx_strand_id
1 'polypeptide(L)'
;MNMIHRFMGCIREYKKPTILTLLCMVGEVAIEVLIPFFTANLVNEIKGGAELSGVVRVGLGLILMSLVSLGCGALGGLSGFAKNVRHDVFTRVQSFAFENIDKFSSASLVTRMTTDINNVQMSFMMCIRIAVRAPLMFLFAVIMAYIMGGALATTFLIIVPVLVIGLLLIARKAMPAFRAVFRKYDKLNESVEENVRAMRVVKGFAREGYEKQKFAAASHDIAKDFT
;
A
#
# COMPACT_ATOMS: atom_id res chain seq x y z
N MET A 1 14.07 8.26 -16.80
CA MET A 1 13.61 6.87 -16.98
C MET A 1 12.83 6.49 -15.72
N ASN A 2 11.50 6.33 -15.84
CA ASN A 2 10.58 6.25 -14.71
C ASN A 2 10.92 5.07 -13.78
N MET A 3 10.89 5.33 -12.47
CA MET A 3 11.15 4.34 -11.42
C MET A 3 10.31 3.06 -11.61
N ILE A 4 9.04 3.22 -12.02
CA ILE A 4 8.12 2.13 -12.33
C ILE A 4 8.67 1.21 -13.43
N HIS A 5 9.27 1.75 -14.48
CA HIS A 5 9.83 0.96 -15.59
C HIS A 5 11.03 0.10 -15.12
N ARG A 6 11.82 0.60 -14.17
CA ARG A 6 12.92 -0.18 -13.55
C ARG A 6 12.40 -1.32 -12.70
N PHE A 7 11.35 -1.08 -11.89
CA PHE A 7 10.74 -2.13 -11.07
C PHE A 7 10.05 -3.19 -11.92
N MET A 8 9.38 -2.80 -13.01
CA MET A 8 8.81 -3.77 -13.96
C MET A 8 9.90 -4.61 -14.64
N GLY A 9 11.09 -4.06 -14.87
CA GLY A 9 12.25 -4.80 -15.36
C GLY A 9 12.73 -5.92 -14.43
N CYS A 10 12.51 -5.80 -13.13
CA CYS A 10 12.88 -6.83 -12.14
C CYS A 10 11.95 -8.05 -12.13
N ILE A 11 10.82 -8.01 -12.85
CA ILE A 11 9.88 -9.15 -12.96
C ILE A 11 10.47 -10.29 -13.79
N ARG A 12 11.27 -10.00 -14.81
CA ARG A 12 12.03 -10.95 -15.68
C ARG A 12 11.29 -12.29 -15.92
N GLU A 13 11.76 -13.34 -15.22
CA GLU A 13 11.27 -14.73 -15.37
C GLU A 13 9.88 -14.96 -14.74
N TYR A 14 9.45 -14.06 -13.88
CA TYR A 14 8.16 -14.17 -13.15
C TYR A 14 6.98 -13.54 -13.89
N LYS A 15 7.06 -13.36 -15.23
CA LYS A 15 5.96 -12.82 -16.04
C LYS A 15 4.70 -13.68 -15.92
N LYS A 16 4.84 -15.01 -15.99
CA LYS A 16 3.70 -15.94 -15.87
C LYS A 16 3.02 -15.86 -14.50
N PRO A 17 3.73 -15.98 -13.36
CA PRO A 17 3.13 -15.76 -12.04
C PRO A 17 2.50 -14.37 -11.88
N THR A 18 3.14 -13.32 -12.41
CA THR A 18 2.58 -11.95 -12.33
C THR A 18 1.27 -11.81 -13.11
N ILE A 19 1.19 -12.39 -14.31
CA ILE A 19 -0.05 -12.41 -15.10
C ILE A 19 -1.12 -13.21 -14.36
N LEU A 20 -0.78 -14.37 -13.79
CA LEU A 20 -1.69 -15.18 -13.00
C LEU A 20 -2.23 -14.41 -11.78
N THR A 21 -1.35 -13.67 -11.07
CA THR A 21 -1.75 -12.79 -9.97
C THR A 21 -2.75 -11.73 -10.44
N LEU A 22 -2.50 -11.09 -11.59
CA LEU A 22 -3.43 -10.11 -12.14
C LEU A 22 -4.79 -10.73 -12.51
N LEU A 23 -4.79 -11.91 -13.11
CA LEU A 23 -6.03 -12.65 -13.43
C LEU A 23 -6.79 -13.05 -12.16
N CYS A 24 -6.09 -13.53 -11.14
CA CYS A 24 -6.69 -13.83 -9.84
C CYS A 24 -7.30 -12.58 -9.19
N MET A 25 -6.64 -11.42 -9.28
CA MET A 25 -7.19 -10.15 -8.80
C MET A 25 -8.46 -9.73 -9.53
N VAL A 26 -8.50 -9.89 -10.85
CA VAL A 26 -9.73 -9.62 -11.63
C VAL A 26 -10.86 -10.54 -11.19
N GLY A 27 -10.58 -11.84 -11.02
CA GLY A 27 -11.54 -12.81 -10.51
C GLY A 27 -12.02 -12.49 -9.10
N GLU A 28 -11.12 -12.15 -8.19
CA GLU A 28 -11.42 -11.73 -6.82
C GLU A 28 -12.40 -10.54 -6.81
N VAL A 29 -12.07 -9.47 -7.54
CA VAL A 29 -12.90 -8.26 -7.62
C VAL A 29 -14.26 -8.53 -8.26
N ALA A 30 -14.31 -9.35 -9.33
CA ALA A 30 -15.58 -9.72 -9.96
C ALA A 30 -16.49 -10.47 -8.98
N ILE A 31 -15.95 -11.43 -8.23
CA ILE A 31 -16.70 -12.18 -7.22
C ILE A 31 -17.17 -11.25 -6.09
N GLU A 32 -16.31 -10.37 -5.56
CA GLU A 32 -16.67 -9.41 -4.51
C GLU A 32 -17.86 -8.52 -4.90
N VAL A 33 -17.91 -8.07 -6.15
CA VAL A 33 -19.01 -7.24 -6.63
C VAL A 33 -20.28 -8.05 -6.90
N LEU A 34 -20.15 -9.34 -7.22
CA LEU A 34 -21.31 -10.23 -7.43
C LEU A 34 -21.95 -10.69 -6.11
N ILE A 35 -21.21 -10.81 -5.01
CA ILE A 35 -21.73 -11.27 -3.72
C ILE A 35 -22.94 -10.42 -3.26
N PRO A 36 -22.93 -9.07 -3.24
CA PRO A 36 -24.11 -8.27 -2.89
C PRO A 36 -25.32 -8.52 -3.78
N PHE A 37 -25.11 -8.77 -5.08
CA PHE A 37 -26.18 -9.08 -6.02
C PHE A 37 -26.88 -10.41 -5.67
N PHE A 38 -26.12 -11.48 -5.44
CA PHE A 38 -26.68 -12.76 -5.04
C PHE A 38 -27.30 -12.70 -3.64
N THR A 39 -26.74 -11.88 -2.74
CA THR A 39 -27.32 -11.64 -1.40
C THR A 39 -28.68 -10.95 -1.51
N ALA A 40 -28.82 -9.94 -2.39
CA ALA A 40 -30.08 -9.28 -2.63
C ALA A 40 -31.13 -10.24 -3.20
N ASN A 41 -30.74 -11.11 -4.14
CA ASN A 41 -31.62 -12.14 -4.69
C ASN A 41 -32.06 -13.13 -3.61
N LEU A 42 -31.14 -13.57 -2.75
CA LEU A 42 -31.46 -14.44 -1.61
C LEU A 42 -32.49 -13.81 -0.68
N VAL A 43 -32.31 -12.53 -0.34
CA VAL A 43 -33.28 -11.80 0.51
C VAL A 43 -34.64 -11.70 -0.17
N ASN A 44 -34.69 -11.49 -1.48
CA ASN A 44 -35.96 -11.41 -2.22
C ASN A 44 -36.66 -12.77 -2.28
N GLU A 45 -35.92 -13.88 -2.47
CA GLU A 45 -36.47 -15.22 -2.40
C GLU A 45 -37.07 -15.56 -1.04
N ILE A 46 -36.35 -15.22 0.04
CA ILE A 46 -36.86 -15.40 1.43
C ILE A 46 -38.16 -14.61 1.65
N LYS A 47 -38.20 -13.35 1.19
CA LYS A 47 -39.42 -12.53 1.28
C LYS A 47 -40.57 -13.08 0.45
N GLY A 48 -40.30 -13.74 -0.67
CA GLY A 48 -41.26 -14.39 -1.54
C GLY A 48 -41.79 -15.73 -1.04
N GLY A 49 -41.34 -16.20 0.15
CA GLY A 49 -41.75 -17.47 0.72
C GLY A 49 -41.10 -18.69 0.05
N ALA A 50 -39.88 -18.56 -0.45
CA ALA A 50 -39.13 -19.65 -1.08
C ALA A 50 -38.94 -20.84 -0.14
N GLU A 51 -38.93 -22.03 -0.69
CA GLU A 51 -38.61 -23.25 0.04
C GLU A 51 -37.20 -23.19 0.65
N LEU A 52 -37.04 -23.79 1.82
CA LEU A 52 -35.76 -23.85 2.53
C LEU A 52 -34.63 -24.41 1.64
N SER A 53 -34.94 -25.34 0.76
CA SER A 53 -34.02 -25.96 -0.20
C SER A 53 -33.39 -24.93 -1.17
N GLY A 54 -34.17 -23.93 -1.63
CA GLY A 54 -33.72 -22.86 -2.51
C GLY A 54 -32.76 -21.93 -1.78
N VAL A 55 -33.15 -21.48 -0.58
CA VAL A 55 -32.34 -20.60 0.30
C VAL A 55 -30.99 -21.24 0.62
N VAL A 56 -30.97 -22.53 0.99
CA VAL A 56 -29.75 -23.28 1.29
C VAL A 56 -28.83 -23.36 0.06
N ARG A 57 -29.39 -23.61 -1.13
CA ARG A 57 -28.59 -23.68 -2.37
C ARG A 57 -27.90 -22.37 -2.69
N VAL A 58 -28.61 -21.25 -2.61
CA VAL A 58 -28.00 -19.93 -2.85
C VAL A 58 -26.98 -19.58 -1.77
N GLY A 59 -27.27 -19.89 -0.49
CA GLY A 59 -26.35 -19.72 0.61
C GLY A 59 -25.04 -20.49 0.45
N LEU A 60 -25.11 -21.77 0.03
CA LEU A 60 -23.93 -22.57 -0.28
C LEU A 60 -23.15 -21.98 -1.45
N GLY A 61 -23.84 -21.46 -2.47
CA GLY A 61 -23.21 -20.75 -3.59
C GLY A 61 -22.41 -19.54 -3.14
N LEU A 62 -22.95 -18.72 -2.24
CA LEU A 62 -22.26 -17.56 -1.64
C LEU A 62 -21.01 -17.97 -0.84
N ILE A 63 -21.11 -19.06 -0.07
CA ILE A 63 -19.96 -19.61 0.66
C ILE A 63 -18.86 -20.04 -0.33
N LEU A 64 -19.22 -20.76 -1.37
CA LEU A 64 -18.27 -21.21 -2.38
C LEU A 64 -17.61 -20.03 -3.10
N MET A 65 -18.37 -19.01 -3.48
CA MET A 65 -17.84 -17.77 -4.08
C MET A 65 -16.85 -17.07 -3.15
N SER A 66 -17.17 -16.97 -1.87
CA SER A 66 -16.28 -16.38 -0.87
C SER A 66 -14.98 -17.16 -0.68
N LEU A 67 -15.05 -18.50 -0.71
CA LEU A 67 -13.86 -19.37 -0.64
C LEU A 67 -12.99 -19.23 -1.89
N VAL A 68 -13.58 -19.14 -3.07
CA VAL A 68 -12.85 -18.92 -4.33
C VAL A 68 -12.19 -17.54 -4.32
N SER A 69 -12.89 -16.51 -3.87
CA SER A 69 -12.34 -15.15 -3.73
C SER A 69 -11.14 -15.13 -2.78
N LEU A 70 -11.27 -15.79 -1.62
CA LEU A 70 -10.18 -15.93 -0.65
C LEU A 70 -8.96 -16.67 -1.27
N GLY A 71 -9.19 -17.73 -2.02
CA GLY A 71 -8.15 -18.47 -2.74
C GLY A 71 -7.42 -17.60 -3.76
N CYS A 72 -8.16 -16.83 -4.56
CA CYS A 72 -7.59 -15.88 -5.52
C CYS A 72 -6.76 -14.79 -4.83
N GLY A 73 -7.24 -14.23 -3.72
CA GLY A 73 -6.54 -13.24 -2.93
C GLY A 73 -5.23 -13.76 -2.31
N ALA A 74 -5.25 -15.00 -1.81
CA ALA A 74 -4.07 -15.65 -1.25
C ALA A 74 -3.00 -15.95 -2.32
N LEU A 75 -3.39 -16.42 -3.49
CA LEU A 75 -2.49 -16.67 -4.63
C LEU A 75 -1.88 -15.37 -5.18
N GLY A 76 -2.57 -14.25 -5.08
CA GLY A 76 -2.09 -12.94 -5.49
C GLY A 76 -0.87 -12.41 -4.71
N GLY A 77 -0.44 -13.07 -3.64
CA GLY A 77 0.75 -12.73 -2.85
C GLY A 77 2.08 -13.35 -3.32
N LEU A 78 2.04 -14.25 -4.28
CA LEU A 78 3.21 -15.01 -4.75
C LEU A 78 4.03 -14.20 -5.76
N SER A 79 4.93 -13.32 -5.30
CA SER A 79 5.82 -12.60 -6.20
C SER A 79 7.28 -13.01 -6.00
N GLY A 80 7.91 -13.50 -7.07
CA GLY A 80 9.36 -13.71 -7.13
C GLY A 80 10.17 -12.41 -7.25
N PHE A 81 9.50 -11.27 -7.19
CA PHE A 81 10.09 -9.94 -7.30
C PHE A 81 11.23 -9.71 -6.30
N ALA A 82 11.03 -10.06 -5.04
CA ALA A 82 12.06 -9.89 -4.01
C ALA A 82 13.32 -10.71 -4.27
N LYS A 83 13.18 -11.92 -4.82
CA LYS A 83 14.33 -12.77 -5.20
C LYS A 83 15.18 -12.06 -6.25
N ASN A 84 14.56 -11.52 -7.29
CA ASN A 84 15.28 -10.84 -8.37
C ASN A 84 15.92 -9.53 -7.89
N VAL A 85 15.19 -8.72 -7.11
CA VAL A 85 15.74 -7.50 -6.53
C VAL A 85 16.93 -7.81 -5.62
N ARG A 86 16.82 -8.83 -4.77
CA ARG A 86 17.90 -9.24 -3.86
C ARG A 86 19.12 -9.73 -4.66
N HIS A 87 18.90 -10.51 -5.70
CA HIS A 87 19.98 -10.96 -6.60
C HIS A 87 20.65 -9.79 -7.29
N ASP A 88 19.89 -8.86 -7.86
CA ASP A 88 20.42 -7.69 -8.56
C ASP A 88 21.24 -6.77 -7.63
N VAL A 89 20.72 -6.53 -6.41
CA VAL A 89 21.43 -5.74 -5.39
C VAL A 89 22.72 -6.46 -4.96
N PHE A 90 22.66 -7.76 -4.69
CA PHE A 90 23.83 -8.55 -4.34
C PHE A 90 24.91 -8.50 -5.42
N THR A 91 24.53 -8.75 -6.68
CA THR A 91 25.45 -8.68 -7.82
C THR A 91 26.08 -7.29 -7.97
N ARG A 92 25.26 -6.24 -7.71
CA ARG A 92 25.75 -4.87 -7.75
C ARG A 92 26.76 -4.56 -6.64
N VAL A 93 26.49 -5.03 -5.42
CA VAL A 93 27.42 -4.89 -4.28
C VAL A 93 28.75 -5.63 -4.56
N GLN A 94 28.67 -6.82 -5.14
CA GLN A 94 29.88 -7.57 -5.54
C GLN A 94 30.70 -6.85 -6.61
N SER A 95 30.09 -6.00 -7.43
CA SER A 95 30.78 -5.21 -8.46
C SER A 95 31.34 -3.87 -7.95
N PHE A 96 31.21 -3.56 -6.65
CA PHE A 96 31.74 -2.32 -6.08
C PHE A 96 33.26 -2.37 -6.01
N ALA A 97 33.91 -1.26 -6.38
CA ALA A 97 35.33 -1.05 -6.13
C ALA A 97 35.56 -0.89 -4.61
N PHE A 98 36.77 -1.19 -4.13
CA PHE A 98 37.14 -1.06 -2.73
C PHE A 98 36.81 0.32 -2.15
N GLU A 99 37.08 1.39 -2.91
CA GLU A 99 36.72 2.78 -2.50
C GLU A 99 35.24 2.97 -2.20
N ASN A 100 34.36 2.26 -2.91
CA ASN A 100 32.92 2.33 -2.68
C ASN A 100 32.49 1.50 -1.46
N ILE A 101 33.20 0.41 -1.17
CA ILE A 101 32.91 -0.44 0.00
C ILE A 101 33.27 0.32 1.28
N ASP A 102 34.36 1.07 1.28
CA ASP A 102 34.80 1.86 2.44
C ASP A 102 33.82 3.01 2.81
N LYS A 103 33.04 3.49 1.84
CA LYS A 103 31.98 4.48 2.06
C LYS A 103 30.76 3.93 2.78
N PHE A 104 30.54 2.62 2.72
CA PHE A 104 29.38 1.96 3.33
C PHE A 104 29.84 1.02 4.44
N SER A 105 29.24 1.11 5.62
CA SER A 105 29.49 0.10 6.66
C SER A 105 28.89 -1.24 6.24
N SER A 106 29.54 -2.35 6.61
CA SER A 106 29.03 -3.71 6.34
C SER A 106 27.61 -3.90 6.91
N ALA A 107 27.34 -3.33 8.09
CA ALA A 107 26.02 -3.36 8.72
C ALA A 107 24.95 -2.65 7.86
N SER A 108 25.30 -1.49 7.26
CA SER A 108 24.40 -0.77 6.35
C SER A 108 24.10 -1.58 5.10
N LEU A 109 25.07 -2.25 4.50
CA LEU A 109 24.87 -3.10 3.33
C LEU A 109 23.96 -4.29 3.65
N VAL A 110 24.14 -4.94 4.81
CA VAL A 110 23.26 -6.03 5.26
C VAL A 110 21.83 -5.55 5.45
N THR A 111 21.61 -4.40 6.11
CA THR A 111 20.27 -3.82 6.30
C THR A 111 19.59 -3.52 4.95
N ARG A 112 20.32 -2.98 3.98
CA ARG A 112 19.79 -2.73 2.62
C ARG A 112 19.40 -4.01 1.90
N MET A 113 20.18 -5.08 2.06
CA MET A 113 19.90 -6.37 1.42
C MET A 113 18.79 -7.17 2.08
N THR A 114 18.46 -6.86 3.33
CA THR A 114 17.42 -7.55 4.10
C THR A 114 16.18 -6.67 4.26
N THR A 115 16.24 -5.69 5.15
CA THR A 115 15.09 -4.88 5.56
C THR A 115 14.59 -3.97 4.45
N ASP A 116 15.49 -3.25 3.75
CA ASP A 116 15.07 -2.31 2.70
C ASP A 116 14.46 -3.05 1.51
N ILE A 117 15.02 -4.18 1.10
CA ILE A 117 14.43 -4.99 0.01
C ILE A 117 13.04 -5.51 0.40
N ASN A 118 12.86 -5.96 1.64
CA ASN A 118 11.54 -6.40 2.10
C ASN A 118 10.52 -5.25 2.13
N ASN A 119 10.92 -4.06 2.56
CA ASN A 119 10.08 -2.87 2.55
C ASN A 119 9.71 -2.44 1.12
N VAL A 120 10.67 -2.48 0.18
CA VAL A 120 10.44 -2.21 -1.25
C VAL A 120 9.49 -3.25 -1.84
N GLN A 121 9.67 -4.53 -1.52
CA GLN A 121 8.77 -5.61 -1.95
C GLN A 121 7.34 -5.37 -1.47
N MET A 122 7.15 -5.11 -0.17
CA MET A 122 5.83 -4.84 0.40
C MET A 122 5.17 -3.63 -0.26
N SER A 123 5.91 -2.53 -0.39
CA SER A 123 5.41 -1.31 -1.02
C SER A 123 5.03 -1.54 -2.48
N PHE A 124 5.84 -2.27 -3.24
CA PHE A 124 5.57 -2.61 -4.64
C PHE A 124 4.32 -3.48 -4.79
N MET A 125 4.17 -4.51 -3.93
CA MET A 125 2.99 -5.37 -3.93
C MET A 125 1.72 -4.59 -3.58
N MET A 126 1.78 -3.72 -2.55
CA MET A 126 0.65 -2.86 -2.20
C MET A 126 0.28 -1.90 -3.32
N CYS A 127 1.28 -1.24 -3.95
CA CYS A 127 1.03 -0.33 -5.06
C CYS A 127 0.37 -1.03 -6.25
N ILE A 128 0.85 -2.21 -6.66
CA ILE A 128 0.24 -2.98 -7.75
C ILE A 128 -1.18 -3.40 -7.38
N ARG A 129 -1.37 -3.93 -6.17
CA ARG A 129 -2.70 -4.37 -5.71
C ARG A 129 -3.70 -3.22 -5.75
N ILE A 130 -3.36 -2.06 -5.20
CA ILE A 130 -4.25 -0.89 -5.18
C ILE A 130 -4.47 -0.35 -6.60
N ALA A 131 -3.41 -0.21 -7.40
CA ALA A 131 -3.48 0.35 -8.75
C ALA A 131 -4.32 -0.50 -9.72
N VAL A 132 -4.39 -1.81 -9.51
CA VAL A 132 -5.20 -2.72 -10.32
C VAL A 132 -6.60 -2.89 -9.74
N ARG A 133 -6.70 -3.16 -8.43
CA ARG A 133 -7.98 -3.44 -7.76
C ARG A 133 -8.94 -2.23 -7.77
N ALA A 134 -8.43 -1.02 -7.46
CA ALA A 134 -9.30 0.14 -7.33
C ALA A 134 -10.03 0.52 -8.64
N PRO A 135 -9.37 0.62 -9.82
CA PRO A 135 -10.08 0.90 -11.07
C PRO A 135 -10.99 -0.25 -11.51
N LEU A 136 -10.60 -1.51 -11.27
CA LEU A 136 -11.47 -2.65 -11.57
C LEU A 136 -12.72 -2.65 -10.69
N MET A 137 -12.56 -2.45 -9.39
CA MET A 137 -13.66 -2.36 -8.44
C MET A 137 -14.64 -1.23 -8.82
N PHE A 138 -14.09 -0.07 -9.19
CA PHE A 138 -14.87 1.05 -9.67
C PHE A 138 -15.67 0.70 -10.93
N LEU A 139 -15.00 0.10 -11.93
CA LEU A 139 -15.64 -0.30 -13.18
C LEU A 139 -16.79 -1.29 -12.95
N PHE A 140 -16.53 -2.37 -12.21
CA PHE A 140 -17.54 -3.38 -11.90
C PHE A 140 -18.67 -2.82 -11.04
N ALA A 141 -18.36 -1.95 -10.05
CA ALA A 141 -19.39 -1.32 -9.22
C ALA A 141 -20.32 -0.43 -10.04
N VAL A 142 -19.80 0.35 -11.00
CA VAL A 142 -20.61 1.17 -11.91
C VAL A 142 -21.50 0.29 -12.78
N ILE A 143 -20.97 -0.79 -13.35
CA ILE A 143 -21.74 -1.75 -14.16
C ILE A 143 -22.88 -2.35 -13.34
N MET A 144 -22.59 -2.82 -12.11
CA MET A 144 -23.60 -3.42 -11.24
C MET A 144 -24.63 -2.40 -10.76
N ALA A 145 -24.22 -1.17 -10.46
CA ALA A 145 -25.15 -0.10 -10.13
C ALA A 145 -26.15 0.16 -11.26
N TYR A 146 -25.70 0.11 -12.52
CA TYR A 146 -26.57 0.23 -13.68
C TYR A 146 -27.55 -0.95 -13.83
N ILE A 147 -27.06 -2.18 -13.61
CA ILE A 147 -27.88 -3.40 -13.69
C ILE A 147 -28.96 -3.42 -12.62
N MET A 148 -28.63 -3.00 -11.38
CA MET A 148 -29.53 -3.07 -10.24
C MET A 148 -30.42 -1.82 -10.07
N GLY A 149 -29.85 -0.64 -10.31
CA GLY A 149 -30.48 0.65 -10.04
C GLY A 149 -31.00 1.39 -11.27
N GLY A 150 -30.72 0.91 -12.48
CA GLY A 150 -31.15 1.54 -13.73
C GLY A 150 -30.79 3.03 -13.77
N ALA A 151 -31.78 3.89 -14.02
CA ALA A 151 -31.58 5.34 -14.14
C ALA A 151 -31.01 6.00 -12.86
N LEU A 152 -31.24 5.43 -11.66
CA LEU A 152 -30.70 5.95 -10.42
C LEU A 152 -29.15 5.84 -10.36
N ALA A 153 -28.57 4.93 -11.12
CA ALA A 153 -27.11 4.79 -11.20
C ALA A 153 -26.43 6.01 -11.83
N THR A 154 -27.14 6.81 -12.63
CA THR A 154 -26.61 8.06 -13.20
C THR A 154 -26.22 9.08 -12.12
N THR A 155 -26.87 9.04 -10.98
CA THR A 155 -26.52 9.89 -9.82
C THR A 155 -25.08 9.65 -9.36
N PHE A 156 -24.60 8.40 -9.39
CA PHE A 156 -23.21 8.08 -9.04
C PHE A 156 -22.22 8.65 -10.05
N LEU A 157 -22.57 8.69 -11.33
CA LEU A 157 -21.73 9.31 -12.38
C LEU A 157 -21.51 10.81 -12.15
N ILE A 158 -22.43 11.49 -11.49
CA ILE A 158 -22.31 12.91 -11.11
C ILE A 158 -21.52 13.08 -9.81
N ILE A 159 -21.79 12.23 -8.80
CA ILE A 159 -21.17 12.34 -7.49
C ILE A 159 -19.68 11.99 -7.54
N VAL A 160 -19.28 10.98 -8.32
CA VAL A 160 -17.89 10.53 -8.38
C VAL A 160 -16.91 11.62 -8.85
N PRO A 161 -17.14 12.37 -9.95
CA PRO A 161 -16.29 13.49 -10.33
C PRO A 161 -16.17 14.57 -9.24
N VAL A 162 -17.27 14.87 -8.55
CA VAL A 162 -17.28 15.85 -7.45
C VAL A 162 -16.37 15.38 -6.31
N LEU A 163 -16.47 14.11 -5.92
CA LEU A 163 -15.59 13.51 -4.91
C LEU A 163 -14.13 13.51 -5.34
N VAL A 164 -13.84 13.13 -6.59
CA VAL A 164 -12.47 13.12 -7.12
C VAL A 164 -11.87 14.53 -7.11
N ILE A 165 -12.62 15.53 -7.56
CA ILE A 165 -12.18 16.93 -7.52
C ILE A 165 -11.93 17.37 -6.06
N GLY A 166 -12.85 17.07 -5.15
CA GLY A 166 -12.69 17.38 -3.72
C GLY A 166 -11.44 16.76 -3.13
N LEU A 167 -11.20 15.46 -3.39
CA LEU A 167 -10.01 14.75 -2.93
C LEU A 167 -8.72 15.34 -3.52
N LEU A 168 -8.73 15.71 -4.81
CA LEU A 168 -7.56 16.34 -5.46
C LEU A 168 -7.24 17.71 -4.86
N LEU A 169 -8.27 18.51 -4.53
CA LEU A 169 -8.09 19.81 -3.87
C LEU A 169 -7.52 19.64 -2.46
N ILE A 170 -8.07 18.69 -1.68
CA ILE A 170 -7.56 18.35 -0.36
C ILE A 170 -6.10 17.87 -0.45
N ALA A 171 -5.81 16.93 -1.35
CA ALA A 171 -4.46 16.41 -1.54
C ALA A 171 -3.47 17.51 -1.90
N ARG A 172 -3.82 18.42 -2.82
CA ARG A 172 -2.97 19.56 -3.20
C ARG A 172 -2.67 20.50 -2.04
N LYS A 173 -3.65 20.69 -1.15
CA LYS A 173 -3.48 21.57 0.03
C LYS A 173 -2.72 20.86 1.17
N ALA A 174 -2.97 19.57 1.38
CA ALA A 174 -2.37 18.78 2.45
C ALA A 174 -0.90 18.40 2.17
N MET A 175 -0.54 18.09 0.91
CA MET A 175 0.82 17.67 0.57
C MET A 175 1.93 18.64 0.95
N PRO A 176 1.79 19.98 0.76
CA PRO A 176 2.81 20.93 1.25
C PRO A 176 2.94 20.92 2.77
N ALA A 177 1.82 20.83 3.51
CA ALA A 177 1.81 20.74 4.97
C ALA A 177 2.57 19.49 5.44
N PHE A 178 2.28 18.32 4.90
CA PHE A 178 3.02 17.09 5.20
C PHE A 178 4.52 17.24 4.94
N ARG A 179 4.91 17.81 3.80
CA ARG A 179 6.33 18.05 3.50
C ARG A 179 7.00 19.00 4.50
N ALA A 180 6.27 19.98 5.02
CA ALA A 180 6.78 20.87 6.05
C ALA A 180 7.04 20.12 7.37
N VAL A 181 6.09 19.28 7.78
CA VAL A 181 6.21 18.43 8.96
C VAL A 181 7.38 17.45 8.82
N PHE A 182 7.52 16.75 7.68
CA PHE A 182 8.65 15.83 7.45
C PHE A 182 10.01 16.55 7.56
N ARG A 183 10.16 17.75 7.02
CA ARG A 183 11.40 18.52 7.18
C ARG A 183 11.70 18.87 8.63
N LYS A 184 10.69 19.08 9.47
CA LYS A 184 10.88 19.29 10.91
C LYS A 184 11.32 18.01 11.62
N TYR A 185 10.74 16.86 11.21
CA TYR A 185 11.19 15.54 11.69
C TYR A 185 12.64 15.24 11.33
N ASP A 186 13.06 15.55 10.10
CA ASP A 186 14.45 15.36 9.68
C ASP A 186 15.40 16.16 10.55
N LYS A 187 15.08 17.45 10.83
CA LYS A 187 15.85 18.30 11.74
C LYS A 187 15.88 17.79 13.18
N LEU A 188 14.77 17.23 13.67
CA LEU A 188 14.72 16.63 15.01
C LEU A 188 15.64 15.40 15.07
N ASN A 189 15.56 14.52 14.07
CA ASN A 189 16.42 13.33 14.00
C ASN A 189 17.91 13.72 13.91
N GLU A 190 18.26 14.71 13.11
CA GLU A 190 19.62 15.23 13.02
C GLU A 190 20.10 15.76 14.37
N SER A 191 19.28 16.52 15.10
CA SER A 191 19.59 17.02 16.43
C SER A 191 19.78 15.89 17.45
N VAL A 192 18.97 14.82 17.37
CA VAL A 192 19.13 13.64 18.23
C VAL A 192 20.43 12.90 17.90
N GLU A 193 20.74 12.70 16.61
CA GLU A 193 21.98 12.04 16.20
C GLU A 193 23.21 12.84 16.65
N GLU A 194 23.20 14.16 16.49
CA GLU A 194 24.24 15.07 16.97
C GLU A 194 24.43 14.93 18.49
N ASN A 195 23.32 14.96 19.26
CA ASN A 195 23.35 14.84 20.71
C ASN A 195 23.92 13.50 21.17
N VAL A 196 23.48 12.39 20.56
CA VAL A 196 23.98 11.05 20.86
C VAL A 196 25.48 10.95 20.54
N ARG A 197 25.93 11.50 19.41
CA ARG A 197 27.35 11.51 19.02
C ARG A 197 28.19 12.36 19.97
N ALA A 198 27.67 13.48 20.43
CA ALA A 198 28.32 14.42 21.33
C ALA A 198 28.07 14.11 22.83
N MET A 199 27.44 13.02 23.20
CA MET A 199 26.98 12.70 24.58
C MET A 199 28.09 12.84 25.62
N ARG A 200 29.32 12.45 25.28
CA ARG A 200 30.48 12.58 26.18
C ARG A 200 30.80 14.03 26.50
N VAL A 201 30.69 14.92 25.51
CA VAL A 201 30.93 16.35 25.63
C VAL A 201 29.82 16.99 26.46
N VAL A 202 28.56 16.68 26.14
CA VAL A 202 27.38 17.17 26.88
C VAL A 202 27.47 16.81 28.37
N LYS A 203 27.85 15.58 28.71
CA LYS A 203 28.07 15.16 30.11
C LYS A 203 29.29 15.82 30.73
N GLY A 204 30.39 15.94 30.00
CA GLY A 204 31.60 16.57 30.50
C GLY A 204 31.42 18.07 30.91
N PHE A 205 30.49 18.75 30.21
CA PHE A 205 30.17 20.16 30.51
C PHE A 205 28.87 20.36 31.30
N ALA A 206 28.24 19.27 31.80
CA ALA A 206 26.97 19.26 32.55
C ALA A 206 25.84 20.07 31.83
N ARG A 207 25.72 19.91 30.49
CA ARG A 207 24.77 20.62 29.63
C ARG A 207 23.51 19.83 29.29
N GLU A 208 23.21 18.76 30.01
CA GLU A 208 22.02 17.90 29.78
C GLU A 208 20.72 18.71 29.88
N GLY A 209 20.65 19.69 30.77
CA GLY A 209 19.46 20.54 30.92
C GLY A 209 19.17 21.38 29.66
N TYR A 210 20.19 21.91 29.04
CA TYR A 210 20.09 22.67 27.80
C TYR A 210 19.62 21.78 26.64
N GLU A 211 20.20 20.60 26.47
CA GLU A 211 19.84 19.66 25.40
C GLU A 211 18.40 19.12 25.55
N LYS A 212 17.96 18.89 26.80
CA LYS A 212 16.55 18.51 27.07
C LYS A 212 15.58 19.63 26.67
N GLN A 213 15.90 20.87 26.94
CA GLN A 213 15.05 22.02 26.52
C GLN A 213 15.04 22.21 25.01
N LYS A 214 16.19 22.07 24.33
CA LYS A 214 16.32 22.13 22.87
C LYS A 214 15.45 21.04 22.21
N PHE A 215 15.51 19.81 22.72
CA PHE A 215 14.70 18.71 22.23
C PHE A 215 13.20 18.93 22.49
N ALA A 216 12.84 19.37 23.70
CA ALA A 216 11.44 19.65 24.06
C ALA A 216 10.83 20.75 23.18
N ALA A 217 11.58 21.80 22.88
CA ALA A 217 11.14 22.86 21.98
C ALA A 217 10.90 22.34 20.56
N ALA A 218 11.83 21.56 20.01
CA ALA A 218 11.69 20.96 18.67
C ALA A 218 10.53 19.99 18.60
N SER A 219 10.32 19.17 19.64
CA SER A 219 9.19 18.24 19.74
C SER A 219 7.86 18.98 19.84
N HIS A 220 7.80 20.07 20.62
CA HIS A 220 6.60 20.89 20.74
C HIS A 220 6.22 21.57 19.42
N ASP A 221 7.21 22.09 18.68
CA ASP A 221 6.97 22.68 17.36
C ASP A 221 6.39 21.69 16.35
N ILE A 222 6.80 20.44 16.42
CA ILE A 222 6.21 19.36 15.60
C ILE A 222 4.78 19.08 16.05
N ALA A 223 4.54 18.94 17.36
CA ALA A 223 3.21 18.66 17.90
C ALA A 223 2.18 19.75 17.53
N LYS A 224 2.62 21.01 17.49
CA LYS A 224 1.77 22.13 17.08
C LYS A 224 1.34 22.10 15.63
N ASP A 225 2.10 21.50 14.74
CA ASP A 225 1.75 21.38 13.32
C ASP A 225 0.71 20.25 13.06
N PHE A 226 0.48 19.37 14.04
CA PHE A 226 -0.55 18.33 13.97
C PHE A 226 -1.91 18.74 14.56
N THR A 227 -1.97 19.87 15.22
CA THR A 227 -3.20 20.46 15.80
C THR A 227 -3.68 21.62 14.97
#